data_71ed88cbe167b5ea205c2ad4a37e3600
#
_entry.id   71ed88cbe167b5ea205c2ad4a37e3600
#
_cell.length_a   1.000
_cell.length_b   1.000
_cell.length_c   1.000
_cell.angle_alpha   90.00
_cell.angle_beta   90.00
_cell.angle_gamma   90.00
#
_symmetry.space_group_name_H-M   'P 1'
#
loop_
_entity.id
_entity.type
_entity.pdbx_description
1 polymer ?
#
loop_
_entity_poly.entity_id
_entity_poly.type
_entity_poly.pdbx_seq_one_letter_code
_entity_poly.pdbx_strand_id
1 'polypeptide(L)'
;MRGPLAANTYQPGVAGSFGAFRGLVEALASSLGASLEVRQLRGDAVPPALHPGIAGEVVWNSVSVGWLGALHPEIAGEFGLKGDTFLLEAALPLPGRAWTFRDPSRAPAAWRDLAVIAPREVSYGEIAALLRREAGELLESVEPFDVYEGSSIPEGQRSVAVRLVFRGQRTLTDAEVDVVMDRLIGAVRSQGWSIRER
;
A
#
# COMPACT_ATOMS: atom_id res chain seq x y z
N MET A 1 16.31 4.31 10.79
CA MET A 1 15.79 5.02 11.98
C MET A 1 15.91 4.08 13.15
N ARG A 2 16.44 4.52 14.28
CA ARG A 2 16.73 3.72 15.47
C ARG A 2 15.94 4.25 16.67
N GLY A 3 15.24 3.38 17.38
CA GLY A 3 14.49 3.75 18.57
C GLY A 3 13.08 4.28 18.31
N PRO A 4 12.38 4.77 19.35
CA PRO A 4 11.09 5.40 19.16
C PRO A 4 11.26 6.56 18.19
N LEU A 5 10.37 6.64 17.21
CA LEU A 5 10.23 7.84 16.39
C LEU A 5 10.25 9.03 17.33
N ALA A 6 11.26 9.89 17.13
CA ALA A 6 11.65 10.93 18.06
C ALA A 6 10.48 11.43 18.86
N ALA A 7 10.68 11.59 20.15
CA ALA A 7 9.74 12.29 21.02
C ALA A 7 9.44 13.66 20.41
N ASN A 8 8.62 13.66 19.36
CA ASN A 8 7.96 14.88 19.01
C ASN A 8 6.74 14.97 19.94
N THR A 9 6.36 16.17 20.26
CA THR A 9 5.30 16.53 21.18
C THR A 9 3.93 15.94 20.86
N TYR A 10 3.76 15.30 19.69
CA TYR A 10 2.48 14.82 19.17
C TYR A 10 2.26 13.31 19.26
N GLN A 11 3.33 12.52 19.35
CA GLN A 11 3.22 11.06 19.48
C GLN A 11 4.35 10.49 20.34
N PRO A 12 4.35 10.77 21.66
CA PRO A 12 5.32 10.17 22.57
C PRO A 12 5.06 8.66 22.64
N GLY A 13 6.09 7.87 22.33
CA GLY A 13 6.06 6.42 22.59
C GLY A 13 5.61 5.53 21.43
N VAL A 14 5.49 6.01 20.21
CA VAL A 14 5.35 5.15 19.04
C VAL A 14 6.67 4.41 18.82
N ALA A 15 6.65 3.09 19.03
CA ALA A 15 7.81 2.26 18.73
C ALA A 15 8.17 2.37 17.25
N GLY A 16 9.47 2.51 16.95
CA GLY A 16 9.96 2.48 15.58
C GLY A 16 9.61 1.12 14.95
N SER A 17 8.77 1.13 13.94
CA SER A 17 8.41 -0.04 13.16
C SER A 17 8.66 0.23 11.68
N PHE A 18 8.73 -0.83 10.85
CA PHE A 18 8.83 -0.67 9.41
C PHE A 18 7.65 0.13 8.85
N GLY A 19 6.44 -0.10 9.34
CA GLY A 19 5.25 0.67 8.94
C GLY A 19 5.37 2.15 9.24
N ALA A 20 5.87 2.52 10.43
CA ALA A 20 6.12 3.91 10.80
C ALA A 20 7.21 4.56 9.94
N PHE A 21 8.30 3.84 9.65
CA PHE A 21 9.36 4.30 8.76
C PHE A 21 8.86 4.51 7.33
N ARG A 22 8.11 3.55 6.80
CA ARG A 22 7.45 3.67 5.50
C ARG A 22 6.52 4.89 5.45
N GLY A 23 5.72 5.09 6.48
CA GLY A 23 4.83 6.26 6.59
C GLY A 23 5.57 7.60 6.53
N LEU A 24 6.79 7.68 7.07
CA LEU A 24 7.64 8.87 6.91
C LEU A 24 8.08 9.09 5.46
N VAL A 25 8.45 8.03 4.76
CA VAL A 25 8.84 8.12 3.35
C VAL A 25 7.63 8.51 2.48
N GLU A 26 6.45 7.98 2.79
CA GLU A 26 5.19 8.37 2.14
C GLU A 26 4.83 9.85 2.41
N ALA A 27 5.01 10.31 3.64
CA ALA A 27 4.80 11.73 3.99
C ALA A 27 5.78 12.66 3.26
N LEU A 28 7.05 12.24 3.14
CA LEU A 28 8.05 12.97 2.35
C LEU A 28 7.62 13.07 0.89
N ALA A 29 7.23 11.95 0.28
CA ALA A 29 6.76 11.92 -1.12
C ALA A 29 5.55 12.84 -1.31
N SER A 30 4.57 12.75 -0.42
CA SER A 30 3.38 13.59 -0.45
C SER A 30 3.73 15.08 -0.34
N SER A 31 4.65 15.45 0.57
CA SER A 31 5.08 16.85 0.74
C SER A 31 5.77 17.42 -0.50
N LEU A 32 6.37 16.55 -1.31
CA LEU A 32 7.00 16.90 -2.59
C LEU A 32 6.04 16.74 -3.78
N GLY A 33 4.77 16.48 -3.54
CA GLY A 33 3.76 16.30 -4.58
C GLY A 33 3.98 15.06 -5.44
N ALA A 34 4.69 14.06 -4.92
CA ALA A 34 5.03 12.84 -5.64
C ALA A 34 4.15 11.66 -5.22
N SER A 35 3.96 10.73 -6.16
CA SER A 35 3.41 9.43 -5.86
C SER A 35 4.53 8.47 -5.43
N LEU A 36 4.32 7.72 -4.36
CA LEU A 36 5.22 6.69 -3.89
C LEU A 36 4.51 5.33 -3.94
N GLU A 37 5.19 4.35 -4.53
CA GLU A 37 4.82 2.94 -4.45
C GLU A 37 6.01 2.17 -3.88
N VAL A 38 5.75 1.24 -2.97
CA VAL A 38 6.77 0.33 -2.44
C VAL A 38 6.41 -1.07 -2.87
N ARG A 39 7.24 -1.67 -3.73
CA ARG A 39 7.08 -3.02 -4.24
C ARG A 39 7.94 -3.99 -3.45
N GLN A 40 7.36 -5.05 -2.92
CA GLN A 40 8.12 -6.04 -2.15
C GLN A 40 9.21 -6.68 -3.02
N LEU A 41 10.45 -6.68 -2.53
CA LEU A 41 11.57 -7.43 -3.10
C LEU A 41 11.63 -8.83 -2.48
N ARG A 42 12.04 -9.83 -3.29
CA ARG A 42 12.18 -11.22 -2.85
C ARG A 42 13.38 -11.88 -3.52
N GLY A 43 13.95 -12.89 -2.86
CA GLY A 43 15.06 -13.67 -3.39
C GLY A 43 16.27 -12.80 -3.76
N ASP A 44 16.86 -13.06 -4.92
CA ASP A 44 18.07 -12.39 -5.41
C ASP A 44 17.89 -10.88 -5.70
N ALA A 45 16.65 -10.40 -5.73
CA ALA A 45 16.37 -8.98 -5.90
C ALA A 45 16.55 -8.17 -4.60
N VAL A 46 16.68 -8.83 -3.45
CA VAL A 46 16.89 -8.15 -2.16
C VAL A 46 18.34 -7.71 -2.04
N PRO A 47 18.62 -6.40 -1.84
CA PRO A 47 19.97 -5.92 -1.56
C PRO A 47 20.57 -6.64 -0.34
N PRO A 48 21.86 -7.05 -0.38
CA PRO A 48 22.50 -7.78 0.72
C PRO A 48 22.47 -7.06 2.07
N ALA A 49 22.36 -5.74 2.05
CA ALA A 49 22.26 -4.92 3.25
C ALA A 49 20.89 -5.02 3.94
N LEU A 50 19.88 -5.56 3.27
CA LEU A 50 18.51 -5.61 3.79
C LEU A 50 18.13 -7.00 4.30
N HIS A 51 17.25 -7.01 5.29
CA HIS A 51 16.60 -8.22 5.76
C HIS A 51 15.70 -8.82 4.66
N PRO A 52 15.83 -10.12 4.31
CA PRO A 52 15.15 -10.71 3.15
C PRO A 52 13.62 -10.70 3.25
N GLY A 53 13.06 -10.60 4.44
CA GLY A 53 11.61 -10.52 4.67
C GLY A 53 11.07 -9.09 4.74
N ILE A 54 11.94 -8.06 4.83
CA ILE A 54 11.54 -6.66 5.01
C ILE A 54 12.37 -5.80 4.05
N ALA A 55 12.09 -5.92 2.76
CA ALA A 55 12.76 -5.19 1.69
C ALA A 55 11.76 -4.79 0.60
N GLY A 56 11.87 -3.58 0.11
CA GLY A 56 11.02 -3.04 -0.95
C GLY A 56 11.76 -2.13 -1.91
N GLU A 57 11.41 -2.23 -3.18
CA GLU A 57 11.80 -1.26 -4.21
C GLU A 57 11.00 0.03 -4.03
N VAL A 58 11.66 1.14 -4.12
CA VAL A 58 11.06 2.48 -4.06
C VAL A 58 10.78 2.97 -5.47
N VAL A 59 9.50 3.08 -5.80
CA VAL A 59 9.03 3.61 -7.09
C VAL A 59 8.43 5.00 -6.84
N TRP A 60 9.09 6.01 -7.38
CA TRP A 60 8.77 7.43 -7.21
C TRP A 60 8.30 8.01 -8.54
N ASN A 61 7.05 8.48 -8.60
CA ASN A 61 6.42 8.93 -9.84
C ASN A 61 6.59 7.92 -11.00
N SER A 62 6.34 6.63 -10.71
CA SER A 62 6.47 5.51 -11.64
C SER A 62 7.91 5.18 -12.09
N VAL A 63 8.93 5.77 -11.49
CA VAL A 63 10.34 5.48 -11.74
C VAL A 63 10.93 4.76 -10.54
N SER A 64 11.61 3.64 -10.76
CA SER A 64 12.40 2.98 -9.72
C SER A 64 13.59 3.86 -9.36
N VAL A 65 13.69 4.24 -8.08
CA VAL A 65 14.74 5.17 -7.62
C VAL A 65 15.66 4.55 -6.58
N GLY A 66 15.33 3.39 -6.03
CA GLY A 66 16.12 2.76 -4.99
C GLY A 66 15.34 1.73 -4.19
N TRP A 67 15.69 1.57 -2.94
CA TRP A 67 15.11 0.57 -2.06
C TRP A 67 14.96 1.08 -0.63
N LEU A 68 14.10 0.43 0.14
CA LEU A 68 13.95 0.62 1.58
C LEU A 68 13.73 -0.72 2.26
N GLY A 69 14.08 -0.80 3.54
CA GLY A 69 13.87 -2.04 4.30
C GLY A 69 14.48 -2.01 5.69
N ALA A 70 14.41 -3.14 6.38
CA ALA A 70 15.15 -3.35 7.61
C ALA A 70 16.62 -3.72 7.29
N LEU A 71 17.56 -3.23 8.08
CA LEU A 71 18.95 -3.61 7.99
C LEU A 71 19.10 -5.10 8.31
N HIS A 72 19.98 -5.80 7.57
CA HIS A 72 20.27 -7.21 7.83
C HIS A 72 20.79 -7.41 9.27
N PRO A 73 20.29 -8.38 10.04
CA PRO A 73 20.66 -8.53 11.45
C PRO A 73 22.16 -8.73 11.68
N GLU A 74 22.85 -9.45 10.81
CA GLU A 74 24.29 -9.65 10.89
C GLU A 74 25.05 -8.32 10.77
N ILE A 75 24.69 -7.51 9.78
CA ILE A 75 25.29 -6.19 9.59
C ILE A 75 24.98 -5.28 10.78
N ALA A 76 23.72 -5.30 11.28
CA ALA A 76 23.38 -4.57 12.49
C ALA A 76 24.26 -4.97 13.68
N GLY A 77 24.56 -6.28 13.83
CA GLY A 77 25.44 -6.83 14.85
C GLY A 77 26.88 -6.32 14.72
N GLU A 78 27.45 -6.31 13.51
CA GLU A 78 28.80 -5.80 13.24
C GLU A 78 28.97 -4.32 13.63
N PHE A 79 27.93 -3.52 13.42
CA PHE A 79 27.92 -2.10 13.81
C PHE A 79 27.46 -1.86 15.26
N GLY A 80 27.21 -2.93 16.05
CA GLY A 80 26.74 -2.82 17.43
C GLY A 80 25.38 -2.13 17.56
N LEU A 81 24.55 -2.15 16.51
CA LEU A 81 23.22 -1.56 16.54
C LEU A 81 22.27 -2.45 17.32
N LYS A 82 21.52 -1.85 18.24
CA LYS A 82 20.51 -2.56 19.05
C LYS A 82 19.11 -2.15 18.55
N GLY A 83 18.23 -3.15 18.36
CA GLY A 83 16.86 -2.97 17.86
C GLY A 83 16.79 -2.79 16.35
N ASP A 84 15.56 -2.67 15.87
CA ASP A 84 15.28 -2.56 14.44
C ASP A 84 15.85 -1.26 13.86
N THR A 85 16.59 -1.40 12.78
CA THR A 85 17.16 -0.28 12.02
C THR A 85 16.59 -0.33 10.61
N PHE A 86 16.01 0.77 10.15
CA PHE A 86 15.42 0.88 8.81
C PHE A 86 16.23 1.83 7.95
N LEU A 87 16.38 1.47 6.68
CA LEU A 87 17.18 2.18 5.68
C LEU A 87 16.32 2.55 4.47
N LEU A 88 16.62 3.70 3.90
CA LEU A 88 16.20 4.13 2.58
C LEU A 88 17.42 4.56 1.80
N GLU A 89 17.59 4.03 0.60
CA GLU A 89 18.54 4.52 -0.39
C GLU A 89 17.79 4.89 -1.66
N ALA A 90 18.05 6.08 -2.18
CA ALA A 90 17.44 6.55 -3.41
C ALA A 90 18.42 7.36 -4.24
N ALA A 91 18.41 7.15 -5.55
CA ALA A 91 19.18 7.93 -6.51
C ALA A 91 18.62 9.35 -6.62
N LEU A 92 19.52 10.33 -6.67
CA LEU A 92 19.16 11.74 -6.86
C LEU A 92 19.59 12.23 -8.24
N PRO A 93 18.88 13.20 -8.85
CA PRO A 93 17.68 13.87 -8.34
C PRO A 93 16.44 12.97 -8.39
N LEU A 94 15.52 13.11 -7.44
CA LEU A 94 14.24 12.42 -7.50
C LEU A 94 13.39 12.99 -8.65
N PRO A 95 12.67 12.12 -9.40
CA PRO A 95 11.81 12.56 -10.48
C PRO A 95 10.74 13.54 -9.97
N GLY A 96 10.76 14.77 -10.48
CA GLY A 96 9.73 15.77 -10.18
C GLY A 96 8.42 15.44 -10.88
N ARG A 97 7.33 15.94 -10.34
CA ARG A 97 6.02 15.93 -10.98
C ARG A 97 5.61 17.37 -11.29
N ALA A 98 5.23 17.62 -12.53
CA ALA A 98 4.60 18.89 -12.87
C ALA A 98 3.26 19.01 -12.12
N TRP A 99 3.06 20.09 -11.41
CA TRP A 99 1.78 20.40 -10.78
C TRP A 99 0.74 20.67 -11.88
N THR A 100 -0.26 19.80 -11.95
CA THR A 100 -1.43 20.05 -12.81
C THR A 100 -2.60 20.28 -11.87
N PHE A 101 -3.13 21.49 -11.89
CA PHE A 101 -4.39 21.78 -11.20
C PHE A 101 -5.50 20.97 -11.84
N ARG A 102 -6.21 20.18 -11.04
CA ARG A 102 -7.47 19.56 -11.43
C ARG A 102 -8.55 20.14 -10.54
N ASP A 103 -9.59 20.67 -11.15
CA ASP A 103 -10.76 21.14 -10.40
C ASP A 103 -11.36 19.95 -9.63
N PRO A 104 -11.47 20.04 -8.29
CA PRO A 104 -12.05 18.94 -7.53
C PRO A 104 -13.51 18.76 -7.96
N SER A 105 -13.89 17.50 -8.22
CA SER A 105 -15.29 17.22 -8.52
C SER A 105 -16.17 17.66 -7.35
N ARG A 106 -17.22 18.40 -7.64
CA ARG A 106 -18.23 18.82 -6.65
C ARG A 106 -19.26 17.74 -6.38
N ALA A 107 -19.25 16.65 -7.15
CA ALA A 107 -20.14 15.53 -6.95
C ALA A 107 -19.79 14.79 -5.66
N PRO A 108 -20.79 14.38 -4.85
CA PRO A 108 -20.55 13.55 -3.67
C PRO A 108 -19.93 12.22 -4.09
N ALA A 109 -19.01 11.71 -3.27
CA ALA A 109 -18.46 10.38 -3.47
C ALA A 109 -19.46 9.32 -2.99
N ALA A 110 -19.55 8.21 -3.72
CA ALA A 110 -20.16 6.99 -3.25
C ALA A 110 -19.05 6.04 -2.76
N TRP A 111 -19.32 5.24 -1.74
CA TRP A 111 -18.35 4.28 -1.23
C TRP A 111 -18.99 2.90 -1.03
N ARG A 112 -18.18 1.87 -1.19
CA ARG A 112 -18.53 0.47 -0.94
C ARG A 112 -17.36 -0.23 -0.27
N ASP A 113 -17.64 -1.14 0.62
CA ASP A 113 -16.65 -2.00 1.24
C ASP A 113 -16.69 -3.37 0.57
N LEU A 114 -15.51 -3.95 0.33
CA LEU A 114 -15.33 -5.25 -0.28
C LEU A 114 -14.29 -6.05 0.50
N ALA A 115 -14.62 -7.27 0.90
CA ALA A 115 -13.68 -8.16 1.58
C ALA A 115 -13.25 -9.27 0.63
N VAL A 116 -12.00 -9.20 0.16
CA VAL A 116 -11.41 -10.16 -0.77
C VAL A 116 -10.66 -11.23 0.00
N ILE A 117 -10.99 -12.50 -0.22
CA ILE A 117 -10.27 -13.66 0.31
C ILE A 117 -9.32 -14.14 -0.78
N ALA A 118 -8.03 -14.11 -0.49
CA ALA A 118 -6.96 -14.48 -1.41
C ALA A 118 -5.85 -15.27 -0.68
N PRO A 119 -4.98 -16.01 -1.40
CA PRO A 119 -3.78 -16.60 -0.82
C PRO A 119 -2.94 -15.58 -0.06
N ARG A 120 -2.26 -15.99 1.02
CA ARG A 120 -1.42 -15.11 1.85
C ARG A 120 -0.30 -14.42 1.08
N GLU A 121 0.18 -15.08 0.02
CA GLU A 121 1.25 -14.58 -0.85
C GLU A 121 0.79 -13.39 -1.71
N VAL A 122 -0.51 -13.28 -1.96
CA VAL A 122 -1.08 -12.16 -2.71
C VAL A 122 -1.02 -10.91 -1.87
N SER A 123 -0.29 -9.91 -2.34
CA SER A 123 -0.16 -8.64 -1.64
C SER A 123 -1.43 -7.78 -1.80
N TYR A 124 -1.63 -6.85 -0.84
CA TYR A 124 -2.66 -5.81 -1.01
C TYR A 124 -2.46 -5.02 -2.32
N GLY A 125 -1.21 -4.77 -2.70
CA GLY A 125 -0.90 -4.06 -3.94
C GLY A 125 -1.45 -4.75 -5.19
N GLU A 126 -1.39 -6.06 -5.26
CA GLU A 126 -1.95 -6.86 -6.36
C GLU A 126 -3.48 -6.78 -6.37
N ILE A 127 -4.11 -6.90 -5.20
CA ILE A 127 -5.58 -6.74 -5.07
C ILE A 127 -5.99 -5.34 -5.53
N ALA A 128 -5.32 -4.30 -5.02
CA ALA A 128 -5.64 -2.91 -5.36
C ALA A 128 -5.40 -2.61 -6.86
N ALA A 129 -4.35 -3.16 -7.46
CA ALA A 129 -4.07 -3.02 -8.88
C ALA A 129 -5.16 -3.64 -9.75
N LEU A 130 -5.63 -4.86 -9.39
CA LEU A 130 -6.76 -5.50 -10.05
C LEU A 130 -8.01 -4.62 -9.97
N LEU A 131 -8.37 -4.19 -8.75
CA LEU A 131 -9.58 -3.40 -8.53
C LEU A 131 -9.54 -2.05 -9.28
N ARG A 132 -8.39 -1.36 -9.28
CA ARG A 132 -8.22 -0.10 -10.04
C ARG A 132 -8.35 -0.30 -11.54
N ARG A 133 -7.73 -1.34 -12.09
CA ARG A 133 -7.81 -1.66 -13.51
C ARG A 133 -9.25 -1.92 -13.95
N GLU A 134 -9.97 -2.70 -13.19
CA GLU A 134 -11.33 -3.12 -13.54
C GLU A 134 -12.38 -2.05 -13.25
N ALA A 135 -12.20 -1.24 -12.22
CA ALA A 135 -13.15 -0.15 -11.91
C ALA A 135 -13.04 1.03 -12.90
N GLY A 136 -11.84 1.26 -13.46
CA GLY A 136 -11.58 2.38 -14.37
C GLY A 136 -11.65 3.76 -13.68
N GLU A 137 -12.00 4.78 -14.43
CA GLU A 137 -11.93 6.20 -14.01
C GLU A 137 -12.90 6.58 -12.88
N LEU A 138 -13.93 5.78 -12.64
CA LEU A 138 -14.89 6.05 -11.57
C LEU A 138 -14.33 5.78 -10.18
N LEU A 139 -13.28 4.99 -10.06
CA LEU A 139 -12.67 4.66 -8.78
C LEU A 139 -11.62 5.72 -8.40
N GLU A 140 -11.95 6.53 -7.40
CA GLU A 140 -11.08 7.57 -6.86
C GLU A 140 -9.99 6.97 -5.95
N SER A 141 -10.38 6.08 -5.02
CA SER A 141 -9.43 5.42 -4.11
C SER A 141 -9.83 3.98 -3.76
N VAL A 142 -8.80 3.19 -3.40
CA VAL A 142 -8.93 1.87 -2.77
C VAL A 142 -8.07 1.92 -1.52
N GLU A 143 -8.66 1.69 -0.36
CA GLU A 143 -7.99 1.79 0.93
C GLU A 143 -8.22 0.52 1.75
N PRO A 144 -7.18 -0.18 2.20
CA PRO A 144 -7.35 -1.31 3.09
C PRO A 144 -7.69 -0.80 4.48
N PHE A 145 -8.65 -1.44 5.15
CA PHE A 145 -8.99 -1.06 6.51
C PHE A 145 -8.99 -2.24 7.49
N ASP A 146 -9.00 -3.48 6.98
CA ASP A 146 -8.92 -4.67 7.82
C ASP A 146 -8.25 -5.82 7.10
N VAL A 147 -7.50 -6.64 7.86
CA VAL A 147 -6.94 -7.91 7.42
C VAL A 147 -7.28 -8.97 8.45
N TYR A 148 -8.00 -9.99 8.04
CA TYR A 148 -8.44 -11.04 8.92
C TYR A 148 -7.89 -12.41 8.50
N GLU A 149 -7.32 -13.11 9.47
CA GLU A 149 -6.85 -14.49 9.37
C GLU A 149 -7.45 -15.27 10.53
N GLY A 150 -8.47 -16.08 10.29
CA GLY A 150 -9.13 -16.81 11.34
C GLY A 150 -9.87 -18.05 10.81
N SER A 151 -10.53 -18.77 11.70
CA SER A 151 -11.15 -20.07 11.42
C SER A 151 -12.24 -20.05 10.35
N SER A 152 -12.77 -18.89 10.01
CA SER A 152 -13.76 -18.72 8.93
C SER A 152 -13.13 -18.50 7.55
N ILE A 153 -11.79 -18.44 7.46
CA ILE A 153 -11.04 -18.29 6.21
C ILE A 153 -10.31 -19.61 5.92
N PRO A 154 -10.30 -20.10 4.67
CA PRO A 154 -9.58 -21.31 4.31
C PRO A 154 -8.09 -21.22 4.69
N GLU A 155 -7.49 -22.35 5.07
CA GLU A 155 -6.09 -22.43 5.42
C GLU A 155 -5.20 -21.93 4.25
N GLY A 156 -4.16 -21.16 4.57
CA GLY A 156 -3.28 -20.54 3.57
C GLY A 156 -3.85 -19.28 2.91
N GLN A 157 -5.04 -18.83 3.29
CA GLN A 157 -5.67 -17.62 2.77
C GLN A 157 -5.84 -16.56 3.86
N ARG A 158 -6.13 -15.33 3.43
CA ARG A 158 -6.53 -14.21 4.29
C ARG A 158 -7.61 -13.38 3.63
N SER A 159 -8.42 -12.73 4.43
CA SER A 159 -9.40 -11.74 3.99
C SER A 159 -8.80 -10.34 4.10
N VAL A 160 -8.79 -9.60 3.01
CA VAL A 160 -8.38 -8.19 2.98
C VAL A 160 -9.63 -7.37 2.69
N ALA A 161 -10.04 -6.57 3.67
CA ALA A 161 -11.17 -5.67 3.52
C ALA A 161 -10.68 -4.31 3.01
N VAL A 162 -11.31 -3.85 1.94
CA VAL A 162 -10.97 -2.59 1.28
C VAL A 162 -12.20 -1.70 1.15
N ARG A 163 -12.00 -0.41 1.34
CA ARG A 163 -12.96 0.63 1.01
C ARG A 163 -12.70 1.15 -0.38
N LEU A 164 -13.73 1.14 -1.21
CA LEU A 164 -13.73 1.66 -2.57
C LEU A 164 -14.48 2.99 -2.56
N VAL A 165 -13.84 4.05 -3.02
CA VAL A 165 -14.45 5.37 -3.17
C VAL A 165 -14.64 5.66 -4.64
N PHE A 166 -15.89 5.88 -5.03
CA PHE A 166 -16.27 6.18 -6.41
C PHE A 166 -16.67 7.65 -6.54
N ARG A 167 -16.21 8.30 -7.58
CA ARG A 167 -16.56 9.67 -7.89
C ARG A 167 -16.67 9.88 -9.40
N GLY A 168 -17.76 10.48 -9.83
CA GLY A 168 -17.99 10.88 -11.23
C GLY A 168 -17.92 12.40 -11.41
N GLN A 169 -18.17 12.85 -12.62
CA GLN A 169 -18.36 14.28 -12.93
C GLN A 169 -19.70 14.80 -12.38
N ARG A 170 -20.65 13.92 -12.15
CA ARG A 170 -21.94 14.14 -11.50
C ARG A 170 -22.15 13.13 -10.37
N THR A 171 -23.18 13.34 -9.57
CA THR A 171 -23.62 12.37 -8.57
C THR A 171 -23.90 11.01 -9.24
N LEU A 172 -23.24 9.97 -8.75
CA LEU A 172 -23.48 8.59 -9.20
C LEU A 172 -24.74 8.03 -8.55
N THR A 173 -25.50 7.28 -9.32
CA THR A 173 -26.61 6.49 -8.79
C THR A 173 -26.11 5.17 -8.20
N ASP A 174 -26.85 4.56 -7.27
CA ASP A 174 -26.51 3.25 -6.74
C ASP A 174 -26.40 2.20 -7.85
N ALA A 175 -27.27 2.20 -8.83
CA ALA A 175 -27.22 1.28 -9.97
C ALA A 175 -25.92 1.41 -10.79
N GLU A 176 -25.37 2.60 -10.97
CA GLU A 176 -24.10 2.80 -11.67
C GLU A 176 -22.93 2.23 -10.86
N VAL A 177 -22.95 2.41 -9.55
CA VAL A 177 -21.94 1.86 -8.64
C VAL A 177 -22.05 0.34 -8.58
N ASP A 178 -23.25 -0.21 -8.51
CA ASP A 178 -23.50 -1.65 -8.43
C ASP A 178 -23.00 -2.39 -9.69
N VAL A 179 -23.17 -1.81 -10.88
CA VAL A 179 -22.61 -2.35 -12.14
C VAL A 179 -21.07 -2.45 -12.06
N VAL A 180 -20.42 -1.44 -11.47
CA VAL A 180 -18.95 -1.50 -11.27
C VAL A 180 -18.61 -2.56 -10.24
N MET A 181 -19.34 -2.64 -9.14
CA MET A 181 -19.14 -3.65 -8.10
C MET A 181 -19.26 -5.07 -8.62
N ASP A 182 -20.28 -5.36 -9.45
CA ASP A 182 -20.45 -6.68 -10.07
C ASP A 182 -19.27 -7.05 -10.95
N ARG A 183 -18.74 -6.09 -11.73
CA ARG A 183 -17.54 -6.27 -12.53
C ARG A 183 -16.31 -6.57 -11.67
N LEU A 184 -16.12 -5.84 -10.56
CA LEU A 184 -15.03 -6.05 -9.62
C LEU A 184 -15.11 -7.44 -8.96
N ILE A 185 -16.30 -7.85 -8.53
CA ILE A 185 -16.54 -9.17 -7.95
C ILE A 185 -16.23 -10.26 -8.98
N GLY A 186 -16.66 -10.08 -10.24
CA GLY A 186 -16.35 -10.99 -11.33
C GLY A 186 -14.84 -11.12 -11.58
N ALA A 187 -14.13 -9.99 -11.56
CA ALA A 187 -12.67 -9.95 -11.74
C ALA A 187 -11.93 -10.63 -10.58
N VAL A 188 -12.34 -10.43 -9.34
CA VAL A 188 -11.79 -11.12 -8.16
C VAL A 188 -11.97 -12.63 -8.31
N ARG A 189 -13.15 -13.08 -8.68
CA ARG A 189 -13.45 -14.51 -8.89
C ARG A 189 -12.64 -15.12 -10.05
N SER A 190 -12.38 -14.37 -11.10
CA SER A 190 -11.55 -14.82 -12.23
C SER A 190 -10.09 -15.08 -11.87
N GLN A 191 -9.59 -14.47 -10.79
CA GLN A 191 -8.27 -14.77 -10.23
C GLN A 191 -8.26 -16.01 -9.33
N GLY A 192 -9.39 -16.71 -9.19
CA GLY A 192 -9.53 -17.80 -8.22
C GLY A 192 -9.68 -17.34 -6.78
N TRP A 193 -9.91 -16.03 -6.54
CA TRP A 193 -10.15 -15.47 -5.22
C TRP A 193 -11.67 -15.47 -4.92
N SER A 194 -12.02 -15.29 -3.66
CA SER A 194 -13.42 -15.23 -3.27
C SER A 194 -13.74 -13.94 -2.50
N ILE A 195 -15.02 -13.67 -2.36
CA ILE A 195 -15.54 -12.53 -1.58
C ILE A 195 -16.12 -13.07 -0.30
N ARG A 196 -15.79 -12.45 0.82
CA ARG A 196 -16.45 -12.72 2.09
C ARG A 196 -17.80 -12.01 2.11
N GLU A 197 -18.88 -12.78 2.06
CA GLU A 197 -20.22 -12.25 2.31
C GLU A 197 -20.38 -11.95 3.79
N ARG A 198 -21.09 -10.88 4.09
CA ARG A 198 -21.43 -10.49 5.48
C ARG A 198 -22.51 -11.36 6.04
#